data_de0b7703dd53dc7f9780f8bbc7d206ab
#
_entry.id   de0b7703dd53dc7f9780f8bbc7d206ab
#
_cell.length_a   1.000
_cell.length_b   1.000
_cell.length_c   1.000
_cell.angle_alpha   90.00
_cell.angle_beta   90.00
_cell.angle_gamma   90.00
#
_symmetry.space_group_name_H-M   'P 1'
#
loop_
_entity.id
_entity.type
_entity.pdbx_description
1 polymer ?
#
loop_
_entity_poly.entity_id
_entity_poly.type
_entity_poly.pdbx_seq_one_letter_code
_entity_poly.pdbx_strand_id
1 'polypeptide(L)'
;MQKVRLALSLLAAIIVLGGCAAIQGEQAKSTEEMLAAAGFQIVSADTPEELKMLSSVTPYKIQFSVGDNKPLYWYTDPNNCQCIWTGDQAAYDRYQQMVYESNVVNEEEEAAMMAEQAEFGPGLWGWAGGPWGW
;
A
#
# COMPACT_ATOMS: atom_id res chain seq x y z
N MET A 1 0.75 -42.48 -1.28
CA MET A 1 1.58 -41.39 -1.84
C MET A 1 0.76 -40.36 -2.62
N GLN A 2 -0.21 -40.76 -3.44
CA GLN A 2 -1.02 -39.82 -4.21
C GLN A 2 -1.89 -38.88 -3.37
N LYS A 3 -2.48 -39.39 -2.28
CA LYS A 3 -3.30 -38.60 -1.33
C LYS A 3 -2.47 -37.57 -0.56
N VAL A 4 -1.22 -37.88 -0.24
CA VAL A 4 -0.31 -36.95 0.46
C VAL A 4 0.13 -35.80 -0.48
N ARG A 5 0.37 -36.10 -1.76
CA ARG A 5 0.71 -35.08 -2.76
C ARG A 5 -0.44 -34.11 -3.03
N LEU A 6 -1.67 -34.61 -3.07
CA LEU A 6 -2.88 -33.78 -3.18
C LEU A 6 -3.10 -32.90 -1.96
N ALA A 7 -2.85 -33.39 -0.75
CA ALA A 7 -2.97 -32.61 0.48
C ALA A 7 -1.90 -31.51 0.57
N LEU A 8 -0.66 -31.78 0.16
CA LEU A 8 0.38 -30.77 0.11
C LEU A 8 0.09 -29.66 -0.92
N SER A 9 -0.48 -30.03 -2.08
CA SER A 9 -0.85 -29.07 -3.12
C SER A 9 -1.96 -28.13 -2.68
N LEU A 10 -2.95 -28.63 -1.94
CA LEU A 10 -4.04 -27.86 -1.37
C LEU A 10 -3.54 -26.90 -0.28
N LEU A 11 -2.61 -27.34 0.56
CA LEU A 11 -2.04 -26.50 1.62
C LEU A 11 -1.23 -25.32 1.04
N ALA A 12 -0.46 -25.57 -0.03
CA ALA A 12 0.31 -24.53 -0.72
C ALA A 12 -0.59 -23.45 -1.37
N ALA A 13 -1.74 -23.85 -1.92
CA ALA A 13 -2.69 -22.93 -2.54
C ALA A 13 -3.34 -21.96 -1.53
N ILE A 14 -3.57 -22.41 -0.29
CA ILE A 14 -4.18 -21.57 0.76
C ILE A 14 -3.22 -20.48 1.23
N ILE A 15 -1.92 -20.74 1.26
CA ILE A 15 -0.90 -19.77 1.70
C ILE A 15 -0.77 -18.62 0.70
N VAL A 16 -0.92 -18.87 -0.60
CA VAL A 16 -0.80 -17.83 -1.64
C VAL A 16 -2.00 -16.87 -1.63
N LEU A 17 -3.19 -17.33 -1.29
CA LEU A 17 -4.40 -16.50 -1.24
C LEU A 17 -4.46 -15.57 -0.01
N GLY A 18 -3.83 -15.94 1.10
CA GLY A 18 -3.81 -15.13 2.33
C GLY A 18 -2.86 -13.94 2.26
N GLY A 19 -1.78 -14.01 1.47
CA GLY A 19 -0.76 -12.97 1.41
C GLY A 19 -1.23 -11.65 0.79
N CYS A 20 -2.06 -11.70 -0.25
CA CYS A 20 -2.53 -10.48 -0.94
C CYS A 20 -3.49 -9.64 -0.09
N ALA A 21 -4.34 -10.26 0.72
CA ALA A 21 -5.29 -9.54 1.58
C ALA A 21 -4.59 -8.80 2.74
N ALA A 22 -3.54 -9.39 3.31
CA ALA A 22 -2.77 -8.77 4.37
C ALA A 22 -2.01 -7.52 3.88
N ILE A 23 -1.41 -7.57 2.70
CA ILE A 23 -0.69 -6.44 2.09
C ILE A 23 -1.65 -5.27 1.80
N GLN A 24 -2.85 -5.54 1.30
CA GLN A 24 -3.85 -4.50 1.07
C GLN A 24 -4.30 -3.81 2.35
N GLY A 25 -4.44 -4.54 3.44
CA GLY A 25 -4.80 -3.98 4.74
C GLY A 25 -3.74 -3.04 5.30
N GLU A 26 -2.47 -3.36 5.17
CA GLU A 26 -1.36 -2.49 5.60
C GLU A 26 -1.24 -1.23 4.74
N GLN A 27 -1.39 -1.36 3.43
CA GLN A 27 -1.38 -0.21 2.52
C GLN A 27 -2.56 0.73 2.77
N ALA A 28 -3.76 0.17 3.04
CA ALA A 28 -4.92 0.95 3.40
C ALA A 28 -4.66 1.75 4.69
N LYS A 29 -4.13 1.12 5.72
CA LYS A 29 -3.81 1.75 7.00
C LYS A 29 -2.80 2.90 6.84
N SER A 30 -1.72 2.67 6.10
CA SER A 30 -0.73 3.72 5.81
C SER A 30 -1.36 4.91 5.06
N THR A 31 -2.23 4.63 4.09
CA THR A 31 -2.96 5.69 3.38
C THR A 31 -3.88 6.47 4.31
N GLU A 32 -4.60 5.80 5.19
CA GLU A 32 -5.52 6.42 6.16
C GLU A 32 -4.77 7.29 7.18
N GLU A 33 -3.59 6.87 7.62
CA GLU A 33 -2.73 7.68 8.48
C GLU A 33 -2.29 8.98 7.78
N MET A 34 -1.94 8.91 6.50
CA MET A 34 -1.61 10.09 5.69
C MET A 34 -2.84 10.98 5.45
N LEU A 35 -4.02 10.39 5.21
CA LEU A 35 -5.27 11.14 5.06
C LEU A 35 -5.64 11.89 6.34
N ALA A 36 -5.52 11.22 7.49
CA ALA A 36 -5.74 11.84 8.79
C ALA A 36 -4.78 13.01 9.03
N ALA A 37 -3.49 12.83 8.78
CA ALA A 37 -2.48 13.86 8.92
C ALA A 37 -2.68 15.04 7.95
N ALA A 38 -3.20 14.76 6.75
CA ALA A 38 -3.56 15.78 5.76
C ALA A 38 -4.83 16.58 6.12
N GLY A 39 -5.62 16.11 7.09
CA GLY A 39 -6.82 16.80 7.58
C GLY A 39 -8.11 16.31 6.94
N PHE A 40 -8.12 15.10 6.36
CA PHE A 40 -9.36 14.43 5.99
C PHE A 40 -10.16 14.07 7.24
N GLN A 41 -11.49 14.09 7.13
CA GLN A 41 -12.40 13.72 8.19
C GLN A 41 -12.92 12.30 7.95
N ILE A 42 -12.91 11.48 9.00
CA ILE A 42 -13.44 10.14 8.96
C ILE A 42 -14.94 10.13 9.25
N VAL A 43 -15.70 9.37 8.48
CA VAL A 43 -17.13 9.10 8.70
C VAL A 43 -17.32 7.59 8.67
N SER A 44 -17.75 7.01 9.78
CA SER A 44 -18.06 5.59 9.89
C SER A 44 -19.40 5.28 9.25
N ALA A 45 -19.51 4.11 8.63
CA ALA A 45 -20.77 3.58 8.12
C ALA A 45 -21.40 2.70 9.21
N ASP A 46 -22.37 3.24 9.94
CA ASP A 46 -22.96 2.60 11.11
C ASP A 46 -24.31 1.92 10.79
N THR A 47 -24.90 2.20 9.64
CA THR A 47 -26.17 1.62 9.23
C THR A 47 -26.00 0.62 8.08
N PRO A 48 -26.92 -0.37 7.93
CA PRO A 48 -26.88 -1.30 6.80
C PRO A 48 -26.93 -0.62 5.43
N GLU A 49 -27.64 0.50 5.33
CA GLU A 49 -27.78 1.32 4.12
C GLU A 49 -26.45 1.98 3.76
N GLU A 50 -25.74 2.54 4.75
CA GLU A 50 -24.42 3.16 4.59
C GLU A 50 -23.37 2.10 4.21
N LEU A 51 -23.37 0.94 4.84
CA LEU A 51 -22.49 -0.19 4.49
C LEU A 51 -22.72 -0.67 3.05
N LYS A 52 -23.99 -0.72 2.62
CA LYS A 52 -24.33 -1.07 1.24
C LYS A 52 -23.82 0.00 0.27
N MET A 53 -23.98 1.28 0.59
CA MET A 53 -23.47 2.39 -0.21
C MET A 53 -21.94 2.32 -0.29
N LEU A 54 -21.26 2.12 0.84
CA LEU A 54 -19.82 2.01 0.92
C LEU A 54 -19.28 0.87 0.03
N SER A 55 -19.98 -0.27 0.00
CA SER A 55 -19.62 -1.42 -0.84
C SER A 55 -19.84 -1.20 -2.35
N SER A 56 -20.64 -0.21 -2.72
CA SER A 56 -20.92 0.14 -4.13
C SER A 56 -19.89 1.11 -4.73
N VAL A 57 -19.07 1.74 -3.90
CA VAL A 57 -18.03 2.70 -4.31
C VAL A 57 -16.71 1.97 -4.52
N THR A 58 -15.88 2.44 -5.45
CA THR A 58 -14.55 1.86 -5.66
C THR A 58 -13.68 2.05 -4.43
N PRO A 59 -13.27 0.96 -3.74
CA PRO A 59 -12.49 1.06 -2.52
C PRO A 59 -11.02 1.39 -2.79
N TYR A 60 -10.34 1.88 -1.77
CA TYR A 60 -8.88 2.09 -1.74
C TYR A 60 -8.34 3.05 -2.79
N LYS A 61 -9.18 3.97 -3.26
CA LYS A 61 -8.78 5.02 -4.21
C LYS A 61 -9.40 6.35 -3.82
N ILE A 62 -8.60 7.41 -3.94
CA ILE A 62 -9.15 8.76 -3.81
C ILE A 62 -9.95 9.08 -5.07
N GLN A 63 -11.17 9.51 -4.85
CA GLN A 63 -12.10 9.97 -5.85
C GLN A 63 -12.48 11.42 -5.55
N PHE A 64 -13.03 12.11 -6.52
CA PHE A 64 -13.49 13.49 -6.31
C PHE A 64 -14.79 13.77 -7.05
N SER A 65 -15.55 14.71 -6.51
CA SER A 65 -16.67 15.35 -7.20
C SER A 65 -16.63 16.85 -6.98
N VAL A 66 -17.33 17.57 -7.82
CA VAL A 66 -17.51 19.01 -7.64
C VAL A 66 -18.99 19.25 -7.28
N GLY A 67 -19.24 19.64 -6.03
CA GLY A 67 -20.53 20.05 -5.54
C GLY A 67 -20.50 21.50 -5.11
N ASP A 68 -21.50 22.31 -5.43
CA ASP A 68 -21.60 23.73 -5.08
C ASP A 68 -20.34 24.56 -5.37
N ASN A 69 -19.69 24.32 -6.51
CA ASN A 69 -18.42 24.89 -6.94
C ASN A 69 -17.23 24.61 -6.01
N LYS A 70 -17.30 23.59 -5.18
CA LYS A 70 -16.21 23.15 -4.32
C LYS A 70 -15.87 21.69 -4.61
N PRO A 71 -14.57 21.36 -4.80
CA PRO A 71 -14.15 19.97 -4.90
C PRO A 71 -14.26 19.29 -3.53
N LEU A 72 -14.81 18.10 -3.54
CA LEU A 72 -14.83 17.18 -2.42
C LEU A 72 -14.09 15.91 -2.81
N TYR A 73 -13.09 15.55 -2.04
CA TYR A 73 -12.32 14.33 -2.21
C TYR A 73 -12.75 13.30 -1.17
N TRP A 74 -12.80 12.02 -1.58
CA TRP A 74 -13.10 10.94 -0.65
C TRP A 74 -12.30 9.67 -0.96
N TYR A 75 -12.07 8.91 0.07
CA TYR A 75 -11.45 7.59 0.05
C TYR A 75 -12.28 6.65 0.91
N THR A 76 -12.47 5.40 0.46
CA THR A 76 -13.31 4.43 1.16
C THR A 76 -12.54 3.17 1.51
N ASP A 77 -12.72 2.68 2.74
CA ASP A 77 -12.28 1.37 3.19
C ASP A 77 -13.47 0.58 3.73
N PRO A 78 -14.07 -0.31 2.92
CA PRO A 78 -15.20 -1.12 3.36
C PRO A 78 -14.81 -2.32 4.22
N ASN A 79 -13.52 -2.71 4.26
CA ASN A 79 -13.10 -3.97 4.88
C ASN A 79 -12.47 -3.80 6.26
N ASN A 80 -11.68 -2.75 6.48
CA ASN A 80 -11.00 -2.54 7.75
C ASN A 80 -11.78 -1.60 8.67
N CYS A 81 -11.89 -0.31 8.31
CA CYS A 81 -12.59 0.64 9.16
C CYS A 81 -14.10 0.73 8.87
N GLN A 82 -14.58 0.22 7.76
CA GLN A 82 -15.95 0.43 7.28
C GLN A 82 -16.31 1.92 7.27
N CYS A 83 -15.45 2.71 6.67
CA CYS A 83 -15.49 4.16 6.76
C CYS A 83 -15.22 4.83 5.41
N ILE A 84 -15.56 6.11 5.35
CA ILE A 84 -15.21 7.03 4.28
C ILE A 84 -14.40 8.19 4.87
N TRP A 85 -13.32 8.54 4.20
CA TRP A 85 -12.53 9.72 4.49
C TRP A 85 -12.91 10.81 3.50
N THR A 86 -13.23 12.00 4.00
CA THR A 86 -13.61 13.14 3.16
C THR A 86 -12.70 14.33 3.43
N GLY A 87 -12.31 15.02 2.35
CA GLY A 87 -11.43 16.17 2.44
C GLY A 87 -11.74 17.21 1.37
N ASP A 88 -11.40 18.45 1.68
CA ASP A 88 -11.43 19.56 0.73
C ASP A 88 -10.14 19.60 -0.14
N GLN A 89 -10.04 20.59 -1.03
CA GLN A 89 -8.87 20.80 -1.87
C GLN A 89 -7.58 20.96 -1.04
N ALA A 90 -7.65 21.72 0.07
CA ALA A 90 -6.47 21.98 0.89
C ALA A 90 -5.97 20.70 1.60
N ALA A 91 -6.88 19.84 2.05
CA ALA A 91 -6.54 18.54 2.60
C ALA A 91 -5.92 17.61 1.53
N TYR A 92 -6.49 17.63 0.33
CA TYR A 92 -5.96 16.85 -0.78
C TYR A 92 -4.56 17.30 -1.20
N ASP A 93 -4.30 18.60 -1.28
CA ASP A 93 -2.97 19.14 -1.62
C ASP A 93 -1.92 18.70 -0.59
N ARG A 94 -2.24 18.75 0.71
CA ARG A 94 -1.35 18.24 1.76
C ARG A 94 -1.10 16.75 1.64
N TYR A 95 -2.13 15.96 1.35
CA TYR A 95 -1.99 14.53 1.11
C TYR A 95 -1.05 14.24 -0.06
N GLN A 96 -1.21 14.93 -1.19
CA GLN A 96 -0.35 14.80 -2.37
C GLN A 96 1.12 15.10 -2.03
N GLN A 97 1.37 16.12 -1.24
CA GLN A 97 2.72 16.46 -0.81
C GLN A 97 3.33 15.34 0.05
N MET A 98 2.58 14.78 0.99
CA MET A 98 3.04 13.68 1.86
C MET A 98 3.33 12.41 1.05
N VAL A 99 2.50 12.08 0.07
CA VAL A 99 2.74 10.94 -0.83
C VAL A 99 4.01 11.15 -1.65
N TYR A 100 4.22 12.37 -2.15
CA TYR A 100 5.43 12.69 -2.90
C TYR A 100 6.69 12.55 -2.03
N GLU A 101 6.69 13.12 -0.84
CA GLU A 101 7.80 13.02 0.11
C GLU A 101 8.11 11.57 0.49
N SER A 102 7.08 10.75 0.76
CA SER A 102 7.22 9.33 1.05
C SER A 102 7.85 8.56 -0.12
N ASN A 103 7.46 8.84 -1.35
CA ASN A 103 8.01 8.19 -2.53
C ASN A 103 9.48 8.55 -2.75
N VAL A 104 9.84 9.82 -2.54
CA VAL A 104 11.25 10.27 -2.67
C VAL A 104 12.14 9.57 -1.64
N VAL A 105 11.71 9.48 -0.39
CA VAL A 105 12.46 8.77 0.66
C VAL A 105 12.63 7.29 0.31
N ASN A 106 11.60 6.63 -0.16
CA ASN A 106 11.69 5.22 -0.55
C ASN A 106 12.67 5.01 -1.73
N GLU A 107 12.67 5.90 -2.73
CA GLU A 107 13.62 5.84 -3.84
C GLU A 107 15.06 6.06 -3.39
N GLU A 108 15.30 6.95 -2.43
CA GLU A 108 16.62 7.18 -1.85
C GLU A 108 17.12 5.98 -1.04
N GLU A 109 16.25 5.35 -0.24
CA GLU A 109 16.57 4.14 0.52
C GLU A 109 16.88 2.95 -0.41
N GLU A 110 16.08 2.75 -1.46
CA GLU A 110 16.35 1.70 -2.46
C GLU A 110 17.68 1.93 -3.19
N ALA A 111 17.97 3.19 -3.57
CA ALA A 111 19.24 3.53 -4.20
C ALA A 111 20.44 3.31 -3.27
N ALA A 112 20.31 3.62 -1.98
CA ALA A 112 21.31 3.36 -0.96
C ALA A 112 21.57 1.87 -0.76
N MET A 113 20.52 1.05 -0.69
CA MET A 113 20.64 -0.41 -0.58
C MET A 113 21.30 -1.03 -1.82
N MET A 114 20.97 -0.53 -3.02
CA MET A 114 21.62 -1.00 -4.25
C MET A 114 23.10 -0.61 -4.30
N ALA A 115 23.45 0.58 -3.82
CA ALA A 115 24.84 1.02 -3.73
C ALA A 115 25.66 0.17 -2.75
N GLU A 116 25.08 -0.16 -1.60
CA GLU A 116 25.72 -1.05 -0.60
C GLU A 116 25.92 -2.46 -1.17
N GLN A 117 24.94 -3.02 -1.88
CA GLN A 117 25.08 -4.31 -2.53
C GLN A 117 26.12 -4.30 -3.65
N ALA A 118 26.25 -3.20 -4.39
CA ALA A 118 27.27 -3.05 -5.42
C ALA A 118 28.68 -2.97 -4.84
N GLU A 119 28.85 -2.42 -3.65
CA GLU A 119 30.14 -2.35 -2.96
C GLU A 119 30.59 -3.70 -2.42
N PHE A 120 29.63 -4.57 -2.00
CA PHE A 120 29.94 -5.94 -1.59
C PHE A 120 30.04 -6.95 -2.74
N GLY A 121 29.36 -6.72 -3.86
CA GLY A 121 29.25 -7.65 -4.97
C GLY A 121 30.59 -7.97 -5.68
N PRO A 122 31.38 -6.98 -6.12
CA PRO A 122 32.65 -7.23 -6.79
C PRO A 122 33.76 -7.74 -5.87
N GLY A 123 33.71 -7.38 -4.57
CA GLY A 123 34.75 -7.74 -3.60
C GLY A 123 34.83 -9.24 -3.30
N LEU A 124 33.69 -9.94 -3.30
CA LEU A 124 33.65 -11.37 -3.02
C LEU A 124 34.05 -12.21 -4.23
N TRP A 125 33.76 -11.74 -5.43
CA TRP A 125 34.09 -12.41 -6.70
C TRP A 125 35.40 -11.89 -7.30
N GLY A 126 35.91 -10.74 -6.87
CA GLY A 126 37.24 -10.20 -7.20
C GLY A 126 38.38 -11.12 -6.72
N TRP A 127 38.10 -12.06 -5.86
CA TRP A 127 39.01 -13.10 -5.41
C TRP A 127 39.35 -14.10 -6.49
N ALA A 128 38.48 -14.26 -7.50
CA ALA A 128 38.75 -15.14 -8.65
C ALA A 128 39.83 -14.57 -9.59
N GLY A 129 40.17 -13.28 -9.44
CA GLY A 129 41.26 -12.61 -10.17
C GLY A 129 42.43 -12.20 -9.29
N GLY A 130 42.59 -12.80 -8.10
CA GLY A 130 43.72 -12.54 -7.20
C GLY A 130 45.08 -12.95 -7.84
N PRO A 131 46.20 -12.59 -7.18
CA PRO A 131 47.56 -12.77 -7.72
C PRO A 131 47.95 -14.23 -8.04
N TRP A 132 47.01 -15.15 -7.88
CA TRP A 132 47.14 -16.57 -8.23
C TRP A 132 46.36 -16.95 -9.49
N GLY A 133 45.80 -15.98 -10.21
CA GLY A 133 45.20 -16.15 -11.52
C GLY A 133 46.33 -16.49 -12.52
N TRP A 134 46.27 -17.70 -13.00
CA TRP A 134 47.12 -18.24 -14.05
C TRP A 134 46.76 -17.66 -15.40
#